data_324eb1d5102403523f2c1e9381dfcbf3
#
_entry.id   324eb1d5102403523f2c1e9381dfcbf3
#
_cell.length_a   1.000
_cell.length_b   1.000
_cell.length_c   1.000
_cell.angle_alpha   90.00
_cell.angle_beta   90.00
_cell.angle_gamma   90.00
#
_symmetry.space_group_name_H-M   'P 1'
#
loop_
_entity.id
_entity.type
_entity.pdbx_description
1 polymer ?
#
loop_
_entity_poly.entity_id
_entity_poly.type
_entity_poly.pdbx_seq_one_letter_code
_entity_poly.pdbx_strand_id
1 'polypeptide(L)'
;MKKIVLFSLVASSLGTVHAARQVESARWLRIGRAARVLDGISKKSQNAVPDAVLNSTKCIVVYPSIRGGQANVSVGGVASCREEPYHWSTPTFVDFKGHGIRGRGTNLLIFVLGDTGVRDLWSGGLKITASKGPAPLASTTPVTTQVELTTGVLAYEATAGVLSSSEANGTIRPDPMRALDTSDPARAALRRKTIENYQRSVVSFFNTIIATGIVIHHTSVIPGEKAVPQNERQIDKYHQSRGFEILCLGHVYHVAYHYLIMPNGRVHAGRPERCEGAHAKGYNSYLGISLVGDFSSEDNPTGRKGPMRPSAKQLASLIQLCRRLKDRYNIPLQHIVRHSDISSTTCPGDRFPFTSVLQQLQKRPGSVKRRHR
;
A
#
# COMPACT_ATOMS: atom_id res chain seq x y z
N MET A 1 -33.96 27.69 54.53
CA MET A 1 -33.36 27.96 53.19
C MET A 1 -32.01 27.28 53.01
N LYS A 2 -31.87 25.95 53.17
CA LYS A 2 -30.58 25.21 52.99
C LYS A 2 -30.68 23.97 52.14
N LYS A 3 -31.78 23.73 51.42
CA LYS A 3 -31.91 22.49 50.55
C LYS A 3 -31.88 22.72 49.04
N ILE A 4 -31.79 23.97 48.54
CA ILE A 4 -31.84 24.26 47.10
C ILE A 4 -30.45 24.31 46.44
N VAL A 5 -29.38 24.55 47.21
CA VAL A 5 -28.02 24.70 46.65
C VAL A 5 -27.37 23.37 46.29
N LEU A 6 -27.76 22.25 46.94
CA LEU A 6 -27.15 20.93 46.67
C LEU A 6 -27.63 20.30 45.36
N PHE A 7 -28.85 20.60 44.90
CA PHE A 7 -29.39 20.03 43.65
C PHE A 7 -28.79 20.68 42.40
N SER A 8 -28.38 21.94 42.45
CA SER A 8 -27.80 22.64 41.31
C SER A 8 -26.35 22.20 41.00
N LEU A 9 -25.58 21.86 42.03
CA LEU A 9 -24.20 21.41 41.89
C LEU A 9 -24.12 19.95 41.35
N VAL A 10 -25.03 19.07 41.72
CA VAL A 10 -25.10 17.70 41.27
C VAL A 10 -25.56 17.62 39.79
N ALA A 11 -26.52 18.46 39.39
CA ALA A 11 -27.00 18.50 38.01
C ALA A 11 -25.92 19.03 37.03
N SER A 12 -25.12 20.02 37.46
CA SER A 12 -24.01 20.54 36.62
C SER A 12 -22.86 19.54 36.49
N SER A 13 -22.54 18.77 37.53
CA SER A 13 -21.49 17.74 37.46
C SER A 13 -21.91 16.54 36.61
N LEU A 14 -23.16 16.12 36.63
CA LEU A 14 -23.69 15.06 35.77
C LEU A 14 -23.71 15.47 34.29
N GLY A 15 -24.05 16.72 33.99
CA GLY A 15 -24.01 17.27 32.63
C GLY A 15 -22.60 17.30 32.03
N THR A 16 -21.61 17.71 32.80
CA THR A 16 -20.20 17.76 32.37
C THR A 16 -19.61 16.37 32.17
N VAL A 17 -19.91 15.41 33.03
CA VAL A 17 -19.48 14.02 32.88
C VAL A 17 -20.12 13.36 31.65
N HIS A 18 -21.39 13.63 31.38
CA HIS A 18 -22.08 13.10 30.21
C HIS A 18 -21.49 13.68 28.91
N ALA A 19 -21.25 14.98 28.86
CA ALA A 19 -20.62 15.63 27.70
C ALA A 19 -19.21 15.11 27.44
N ALA A 20 -18.38 14.92 28.47
CA ALA A 20 -17.05 14.34 28.36
C ALA A 20 -17.08 12.91 27.78
N ARG A 21 -18.01 12.06 28.25
CA ARG A 21 -18.21 10.70 27.71
C ARG A 21 -18.65 10.70 26.25
N GLN A 22 -19.48 11.63 25.81
CA GLN A 22 -19.90 11.75 24.42
C GLN A 22 -18.73 12.16 23.50
N VAL A 23 -17.94 13.15 23.93
CA VAL A 23 -16.75 13.60 23.20
C VAL A 23 -15.74 12.46 23.06
N GLU A 24 -15.49 11.73 24.12
CA GLU A 24 -14.61 10.57 24.08
C GLU A 24 -15.11 9.47 23.14
N SER A 25 -16.39 9.13 23.22
CA SER A 25 -17.01 8.16 22.31
C SER A 25 -16.86 8.57 20.84
N ALA A 26 -17.06 9.86 20.53
CA ALA A 26 -16.89 10.40 19.17
C ALA A 26 -15.44 10.28 18.67
N ARG A 27 -14.44 10.42 19.55
CA ARG A 27 -13.01 10.26 19.22
C ARG A 27 -12.67 8.81 18.82
N TRP A 28 -13.12 7.84 19.62
CA TRP A 28 -12.91 6.42 19.31
C TRP A 28 -13.58 6.00 18.01
N LEU A 29 -14.78 6.50 17.73
CA LEU A 29 -15.47 6.31 16.46
C LEU A 29 -14.66 6.91 15.28
N ARG A 30 -13.96 8.02 15.51
CA ARG A 30 -13.12 8.67 14.47
C ARG A 30 -11.96 7.78 14.06
N ILE A 31 -11.27 7.13 15.01
CA ILE A 31 -10.20 6.16 14.70
C ILE A 31 -10.73 5.04 13.81
N GLY A 32 -11.85 4.43 14.17
CA GLY A 32 -12.46 3.36 13.36
C GLY A 32 -12.94 3.84 11.98
N ARG A 33 -13.37 5.10 11.85
CA ARG A 33 -13.71 5.69 10.53
C ARG A 33 -12.46 5.93 9.70
N ALA A 34 -11.38 6.44 10.30
CA ALA A 34 -10.10 6.63 9.61
C ALA A 34 -9.54 5.31 9.07
N ALA A 35 -9.59 4.24 9.86
CA ALA A 35 -9.24 2.89 9.40
C ALA A 35 -10.03 2.48 8.16
N ARG A 36 -11.37 2.62 8.18
CA ARG A 36 -12.22 2.27 7.04
C ARG A 36 -11.95 3.12 5.79
N VAL A 37 -11.55 4.39 5.95
CA VAL A 37 -11.14 5.25 4.82
C VAL A 37 -9.91 4.65 4.13
N LEU A 38 -8.87 4.31 4.89
CA LEU A 38 -7.64 3.73 4.37
C LEU A 38 -7.91 2.38 3.68
N ASP A 39 -8.66 1.48 4.31
CA ASP A 39 -9.04 0.18 3.74
C ASP A 39 -9.88 0.34 2.46
N GLY A 40 -10.80 1.32 2.43
CA GLY A 40 -11.63 1.61 1.27
C GLY A 40 -10.83 2.09 0.06
N ILE A 41 -9.81 2.93 0.31
CA ILE A 41 -8.91 3.42 -0.74
C ILE A 41 -8.02 2.27 -1.23
N SER A 42 -7.41 1.51 -0.32
CA SER A 42 -6.50 0.40 -0.65
C SER A 42 -7.16 -0.66 -1.53
N LYS A 43 -8.45 -0.88 -1.41
CA LYS A 43 -9.21 -1.88 -2.19
C LYS A 43 -9.50 -1.47 -3.64
N LYS A 44 -9.35 -0.20 -4.00
CA LYS A 44 -9.68 0.30 -5.35
C LYS A 44 -8.42 0.45 -6.20
N SER A 45 -8.38 -0.25 -7.33
CA SER A 45 -7.23 -0.27 -8.25
C SER A 45 -6.90 1.07 -8.91
N GLN A 46 -7.82 2.03 -8.89
CA GLN A 46 -7.68 3.35 -9.52
C GLN A 46 -7.00 4.39 -8.61
N ASN A 47 -6.73 4.03 -7.36
CA ASN A 47 -6.31 4.97 -6.33
C ASN A 47 -4.91 4.65 -5.84
N ALA A 48 -3.92 4.91 -6.66
CA ALA A 48 -2.60 4.76 -6.14
C ALA A 48 -1.99 6.12 -5.85
N VAL A 49 -1.61 6.32 -4.61
CA VAL A 49 -0.67 7.36 -4.23
C VAL A 49 0.68 6.95 -4.83
N PRO A 50 1.41 7.87 -5.50
CA PRO A 50 2.70 7.54 -6.07
C PRO A 50 3.67 6.95 -5.04
N ASP A 51 4.43 5.92 -5.42
CA ASP A 51 5.40 5.25 -4.53
C ASP A 51 6.37 6.24 -3.88
N ALA A 52 6.80 7.28 -4.63
CA ALA A 52 7.66 8.33 -4.10
C ALA A 52 7.02 9.06 -2.90
N VAL A 53 5.71 9.31 -2.95
CA VAL A 53 4.96 9.92 -1.84
C VAL A 53 4.83 8.94 -0.68
N LEU A 54 4.43 7.68 -0.94
CA LEU A 54 4.31 6.66 0.10
C LEU A 54 5.63 6.43 0.83
N ASN A 55 6.74 6.32 0.08
CA ASN A 55 8.06 6.08 0.64
C ASN A 55 8.62 7.27 1.44
N SER A 56 8.30 8.51 1.02
CA SER A 56 8.74 9.73 1.68
C SER A 56 7.85 10.16 2.84
N THR A 57 6.68 9.51 3.02
CA THR A 57 5.73 9.89 4.05
C THR A 57 6.23 9.54 5.44
N LYS A 58 6.34 10.57 6.27
CA LYS A 58 6.69 10.47 7.69
C LYS A 58 5.46 10.36 8.59
N CYS A 59 4.41 11.13 8.28
CA CYS A 59 3.12 11.03 8.99
C CYS A 59 1.97 11.05 8.00
N ILE A 60 0.90 10.33 8.33
CA ILE A 60 -0.38 10.42 7.65
C ILE A 60 -1.42 11.01 8.61
N VAL A 61 -2.24 11.94 8.10
CA VAL A 61 -3.39 12.46 8.82
C VAL A 61 -4.65 12.15 8.02
N VAL A 62 -5.66 11.61 8.69
CA VAL A 62 -6.94 11.25 8.07
C VAL A 62 -8.07 12.00 8.75
N TYR A 63 -8.83 12.76 7.98
CA TYR A 63 -10.06 13.42 8.38
C TYR A 63 -11.26 12.73 7.74
N PRO A 64 -11.96 11.84 8.46
CA PRO A 64 -13.07 11.09 7.88
C PRO A 64 -14.36 11.90 7.84
N SER A 65 -15.08 11.80 6.72
CA SER A 65 -16.45 12.32 6.56
C SER A 65 -16.61 13.82 6.80
N ILE A 66 -15.82 14.63 6.12
CA ILE A 66 -15.91 16.09 6.21
C ILE A 66 -17.20 16.57 5.54
N ARG A 67 -17.89 17.51 6.15
CA ARG A 67 -18.97 18.26 5.53
C ARG A 67 -18.36 19.39 4.69
N GLY A 68 -17.95 19.06 3.46
CA GLY A 68 -17.38 20.04 2.53
C GLY A 68 -18.39 21.06 2.00
N GLY A 69 -17.90 22.04 1.23
CA GLY A 69 -18.69 23.12 0.62
C GLY A 69 -18.95 24.31 1.54
N GLN A 70 -18.32 24.36 2.71
CA GLN A 70 -18.34 25.53 3.61
C GLN A 70 -17.12 26.41 3.38
N ALA A 71 -17.30 27.73 3.55
CA ALA A 71 -16.20 28.70 3.45
C ALA A 71 -15.10 28.46 4.49
N ASN A 72 -15.47 27.97 5.67
CA ASN A 72 -14.55 27.57 6.72
C ASN A 72 -14.98 26.24 7.33
N VAL A 73 -14.04 25.32 7.44
CA VAL A 73 -14.22 23.99 8.01
C VAL A 73 -13.35 23.86 9.26
N SER A 74 -13.95 23.36 10.36
CA SER A 74 -13.22 22.92 11.56
C SER A 74 -13.56 21.47 11.83
N VAL A 75 -12.59 20.57 11.64
CA VAL A 75 -12.81 19.13 11.75
C VAL A 75 -11.67 18.43 12.46
N GLY A 76 -12.03 17.42 13.24
CA GLY A 76 -11.07 16.58 13.92
C GLY A 76 -10.64 15.38 13.06
N GLY A 77 -9.36 15.08 13.09
CA GLY A 77 -8.71 13.97 12.40
C GLY A 77 -7.93 13.06 13.33
N VAL A 78 -7.24 12.12 12.70
CA VAL A 78 -6.35 11.16 13.33
C VAL A 78 -5.02 11.18 12.60
N ALA A 79 -3.92 11.34 13.33
CA ALA A 79 -2.56 11.30 12.79
C ALA A 79 -1.82 10.08 13.31
N SER A 80 -0.97 9.50 12.47
CA SER A 80 0.07 8.53 12.86
C SER A 80 1.34 8.84 12.10
N CYS A 81 2.49 8.69 12.78
CA CYS A 81 3.79 8.92 12.20
C CYS A 81 4.59 7.61 12.14
N ARG A 82 5.45 7.49 11.15
CA ARG A 82 6.35 6.35 10.97
C ARG A 82 7.48 6.44 12.00
N GLU A 83 7.62 5.44 12.83
CA GLU A 83 8.68 5.32 13.83
C GLU A 83 9.84 4.50 13.27
N GLU A 84 9.52 3.43 12.52
CA GLU A 84 10.46 2.57 11.80
C GLU A 84 9.84 2.16 10.45
N PRO A 85 10.59 1.51 9.54
CA PRO A 85 10.11 1.22 8.18
C PRO A 85 8.71 0.62 8.08
N TYR A 86 8.32 -0.21 9.07
CA TYR A 86 7.00 -0.87 9.09
C TYR A 86 6.20 -0.59 10.36
N HIS A 87 6.69 0.30 11.23
CA HIS A 87 6.04 0.69 12.47
C HIS A 87 5.46 2.09 12.40
N TRP A 88 4.21 2.21 12.79
CA TRP A 88 3.48 3.47 12.85
C TRP A 88 3.04 3.73 14.29
N SER A 89 3.19 4.96 14.74
CA SER A 89 2.80 5.39 16.07
C SER A 89 1.33 5.08 16.36
N THR A 90 0.98 5.02 17.62
CA THR A 90 -0.42 5.01 18.04
C THR A 90 -1.13 6.25 17.49
N PRO A 91 -2.43 6.14 17.11
CA PRO A 91 -3.19 7.26 16.57
C PRO A 91 -3.29 8.41 17.58
N THR A 92 -3.05 9.61 17.11
CA THR A 92 -3.13 10.85 17.89
C THR A 92 -4.18 11.78 17.27
N PHE A 93 -4.95 12.49 18.08
CA PHE A 93 -5.97 13.41 17.57
C PHE A 93 -5.38 14.74 17.15
N VAL A 94 -5.88 15.25 16.02
CA VAL A 94 -5.51 16.54 15.44
C VAL A 94 -6.74 17.25 14.90
N ASP A 95 -6.72 18.57 14.87
CA ASP A 95 -7.78 19.39 14.32
C ASP A 95 -7.29 20.15 13.08
N PHE A 96 -8.12 20.22 12.06
CA PHE A 96 -7.92 21.03 10.87
C PHE A 96 -8.88 22.22 10.89
N LYS A 97 -8.36 23.39 10.64
CA LYS A 97 -9.14 24.61 10.37
C LYS A 97 -8.72 25.18 9.02
N GLY A 98 -9.67 25.33 8.12
CA GLY A 98 -9.37 25.79 6.77
C GLY A 98 -10.55 25.77 5.83
N HIS A 99 -10.28 25.82 4.53
CA HIS A 99 -11.27 25.87 3.45
C HIS A 99 -10.78 25.07 2.24
N GLY A 100 -11.53 25.05 1.14
CA GLY A 100 -11.14 24.44 -0.12
C GLY A 100 -11.43 22.95 -0.23
N ILE A 101 -12.16 22.36 0.75
CA ILE A 101 -12.57 20.95 0.70
C ILE A 101 -13.87 20.84 -0.10
N ARG A 102 -13.87 20.01 -1.13
CA ARG A 102 -14.99 19.82 -2.05
C ARG A 102 -15.92 18.71 -1.58
N GLY A 103 -17.22 18.96 -1.68
CA GLY A 103 -18.26 17.93 -1.52
C GLY A 103 -18.60 17.56 -0.08
N ARG A 104 -19.76 16.90 0.09
CA ARG A 104 -20.22 16.35 1.37
C ARG A 104 -19.77 14.90 1.51
N GLY A 105 -19.34 14.50 2.70
CA GLY A 105 -18.89 13.13 2.98
C GLY A 105 -17.52 12.80 2.40
N THR A 106 -16.77 13.82 1.98
CA THR A 106 -15.37 13.70 1.53
C THR A 106 -14.47 13.39 2.71
N ASN A 107 -13.47 12.55 2.49
CA ASN A 107 -12.39 12.31 3.45
C ASN A 107 -11.16 13.06 2.97
N LEU A 108 -10.43 13.70 3.88
CA LEU A 108 -9.18 14.38 3.57
C LEU A 108 -8.01 13.57 4.14
N LEU A 109 -7.04 13.27 3.28
CA LEU A 109 -5.78 12.63 3.65
C LEU A 109 -4.65 13.61 3.46
N ILE A 110 -3.81 13.74 4.49
CA ILE A 110 -2.62 14.60 4.45
C ILE A 110 -1.39 13.72 4.65
N PHE A 111 -0.48 13.79 3.70
CA PHE A 111 0.82 13.12 3.73
C PHE A 111 1.88 14.15 4.11
N VAL A 112 2.51 13.95 5.26
CA VAL A 112 3.60 14.79 5.75
C VAL A 112 4.90 14.11 5.37
N LEU A 113 5.71 14.73 4.49
CA LEU A 113 6.83 14.09 3.82
C LEU A 113 8.19 14.34 4.47
N GLY A 114 8.35 15.41 5.21
CA GLY A 114 9.65 15.80 5.78
C GLY A 114 9.64 15.99 7.28
N ASP A 115 10.82 15.97 7.89
CA ASP A 115 10.97 16.14 9.35
C ASP A 115 10.51 17.54 9.81
N THR A 116 10.64 18.56 8.94
CA THR A 116 10.09 19.91 9.21
C THR A 116 8.58 19.85 9.33
N GLY A 117 7.88 19.20 8.40
CA GLY A 117 6.43 19.02 8.47
C GLY A 117 5.99 18.25 9.72
N VAL A 118 6.78 17.25 10.16
CA VAL A 118 6.51 16.53 11.40
C VAL A 118 6.64 17.47 12.62
N ARG A 119 7.68 18.29 12.68
CA ARG A 119 7.84 19.30 13.76
C ARG A 119 6.67 20.27 13.78
N ASP A 120 6.30 20.81 12.61
CA ASP A 120 5.20 21.76 12.49
C ASP A 120 3.87 21.14 12.86
N LEU A 121 3.62 19.86 12.53
CA LEU A 121 2.44 19.11 12.93
C LEU A 121 2.30 19.11 14.46
N TRP A 122 3.37 18.81 15.18
CA TRP A 122 3.33 18.65 16.64
C TRP A 122 3.49 19.96 17.41
N SER A 123 4.08 20.99 16.80
CA SER A 123 4.13 22.35 17.38
C SER A 123 2.83 23.14 17.17
N GLY A 124 1.91 22.62 16.37
CA GLY A 124 0.60 23.26 16.14
C GLY A 124 0.58 24.29 15.02
N GLY A 125 1.55 24.25 14.12
CA GLY A 125 1.72 25.22 13.02
C GLY A 125 1.73 24.62 11.62
N LEU A 126 1.43 23.34 11.41
CA LEU A 126 1.47 22.73 10.08
C LEU A 126 0.44 23.40 9.15
N LYS A 127 0.95 24.20 8.22
CA LYS A 127 0.14 24.86 7.19
C LYS A 127 0.00 23.95 5.99
N ILE A 128 -1.23 23.85 5.48
CA ILE A 128 -1.56 23.23 4.21
C ILE A 128 -1.87 24.38 3.26
N THR A 129 -1.15 24.46 2.17
CA THR A 129 -1.50 25.31 1.03
C THR A 129 -1.90 24.40 -0.11
N ALA A 130 -2.94 24.75 -0.87
CA ALA A 130 -3.37 23.99 -2.03
C ALA A 130 -2.20 23.78 -2.97
N SER A 131 -1.52 22.66 -2.83
CA SER A 131 -0.56 22.17 -3.79
C SER A 131 -1.28 21.15 -4.64
N LYS A 132 -1.27 21.33 -5.95
CA LYS A 132 -1.68 20.28 -6.88
C LYS A 132 -0.68 19.14 -6.71
N GLY A 133 -0.94 18.26 -5.75
CA GLY A 133 -0.22 17.00 -5.62
C GLY A 133 -0.27 16.25 -6.96
N PRO A 134 0.68 15.37 -7.25
CA PRO A 134 0.61 14.54 -8.44
C PRO A 134 -0.74 13.86 -8.46
N ALA A 135 -1.44 13.98 -9.61
CA ALA A 135 -2.74 13.33 -9.78
C ALA A 135 -2.60 11.84 -9.41
N PRO A 136 -3.57 11.25 -8.70
CA PRO A 136 -3.62 9.81 -8.53
C PRO A 136 -3.53 9.19 -9.92
N LEU A 137 -2.64 8.22 -10.10
CA LEU A 137 -2.36 7.62 -11.41
C LEU A 137 -3.59 6.85 -11.93
N ALA A 138 -4.57 7.56 -12.43
CA ALA A 138 -5.62 7.01 -13.30
C ALA A 138 -5.31 7.26 -14.78
N SER A 139 -4.19 7.90 -15.11
CA SER A 139 -3.85 8.34 -16.45
C SER A 139 -2.66 7.57 -17.01
N THR A 140 -2.81 7.15 -18.24
CA THR A 140 -1.89 6.40 -19.12
C THR A 140 -0.61 7.16 -19.53
N THR A 141 -0.28 8.24 -18.88
CA THR A 141 0.95 8.99 -19.13
C THR A 141 2.00 8.66 -18.07
N PRO A 142 3.23 8.29 -18.46
CA PRO A 142 4.34 8.21 -17.52
C PRO A 142 4.62 9.63 -17.03
N VAL A 143 4.19 9.93 -15.81
CA VAL A 143 4.56 11.17 -15.15
C VAL A 143 6.00 11.01 -14.67
N THR A 144 6.95 11.28 -15.55
CA THR A 144 8.30 11.73 -15.21
C THR A 144 8.21 13.15 -14.66
N THR A 145 7.41 13.34 -13.63
CA THR A 145 7.47 14.57 -12.86
C THR A 145 8.24 14.19 -11.60
N GLN A 146 9.48 14.61 -11.52
CA GLN A 146 10.09 14.88 -10.22
C GLN A 146 9.13 15.82 -9.52
N VAL A 147 8.21 15.25 -8.74
CA VAL A 147 7.48 16.02 -7.75
C VAL A 147 8.59 16.56 -6.88
N GLU A 148 8.77 17.85 -6.87
CA GLU A 148 9.59 18.50 -5.86
C GLU A 148 8.92 18.15 -4.52
N LEU A 149 9.39 17.07 -3.89
CA LEU A 149 8.98 16.63 -2.56
C LEU A 149 9.41 17.66 -1.47
N THR A 150 9.81 18.83 -1.91
CA THR A 150 10.31 19.96 -1.11
C THR A 150 9.23 20.67 -0.32
N THR A 151 7.95 20.51 -0.67
CA THR A 151 6.85 21.22 0.04
C THR A 151 6.42 20.54 1.35
N GLY A 152 6.99 19.39 1.70
CA GLY A 152 6.79 18.75 2.99
C GLY A 152 5.38 18.24 3.29
N VAL A 153 4.34 18.60 2.52
CA VAL A 153 2.93 18.23 2.77
C VAL A 153 2.16 18.08 1.48
N LEU A 154 1.43 16.95 1.34
CA LEU A 154 0.51 16.72 0.22
C LEU A 154 -0.89 16.41 0.74
N ALA A 155 -1.92 16.92 0.08
CA ALA A 155 -3.32 16.74 0.45
C ALA A 155 -4.10 16.04 -0.68
N TYR A 156 -4.86 15.02 -0.32
CA TYR A 156 -5.77 14.29 -1.22
C TYR A 156 -7.17 14.24 -0.62
N GLU A 157 -8.16 14.34 -1.49
CA GLU A 157 -9.56 14.07 -1.13
C GLU A 157 -9.95 12.67 -1.58
N ALA A 158 -10.68 11.95 -0.71
CA ALA A 158 -11.24 10.65 -1.04
C ALA A 158 -12.77 10.68 -0.95
N THR A 159 -13.44 10.55 -2.09
CA THR A 159 -14.90 10.47 -2.17
C THR A 159 -15.31 9.09 -2.70
N ALA A 160 -16.16 8.40 -1.95
CA ALA A 160 -16.55 7.01 -2.26
C ALA A 160 -15.34 6.07 -2.51
N GLY A 161 -14.22 6.35 -1.85
CA GLY A 161 -12.96 5.61 -1.96
C GLY A 161 -12.15 5.93 -3.21
N VAL A 162 -12.46 6.99 -3.97
CA VAL A 162 -11.65 7.49 -5.09
C VAL A 162 -10.84 8.68 -4.63
N LEU A 163 -9.51 8.63 -4.85
CA LEU A 163 -8.59 9.73 -4.53
C LEU A 163 -8.55 10.79 -5.64
N SER A 164 -8.49 12.04 -5.22
CA SER A 164 -8.21 13.19 -6.08
C SER A 164 -7.31 14.18 -5.33
N SER A 165 -6.59 15.04 -6.06
CA SER A 165 -5.85 16.12 -5.45
C SER A 165 -6.79 17.05 -4.69
N SER A 166 -6.39 17.52 -3.52
CA SER A 166 -7.17 18.45 -2.69
C SER A 166 -6.71 19.90 -2.90
N GLU A 167 -7.67 20.81 -2.89
CA GLU A 167 -7.44 22.25 -2.85
C GLU A 167 -7.53 22.82 -1.42
N ALA A 168 -7.45 21.94 -0.42
CA ALA A 168 -7.51 22.34 0.98
C ALA A 168 -6.41 23.34 1.35
N ASN A 169 -6.82 24.42 1.97
CA ASN A 169 -5.95 25.41 2.58
C ASN A 169 -6.31 25.54 4.07
N GLY A 170 -5.32 25.52 4.93
CA GLY A 170 -5.60 25.65 6.36
C GLY A 170 -4.43 25.31 7.25
N THR A 171 -4.74 25.08 8.50
CA THR A 171 -3.75 24.74 9.52
C THR A 171 -4.18 23.50 10.28
N ILE A 172 -3.23 22.59 10.51
CA ILE A 172 -3.40 21.44 11.38
C ILE A 172 -2.76 21.74 12.74
N ARG A 173 -3.48 21.42 13.80
CA ARG A 173 -3.00 21.53 15.17
C ARG A 173 -3.26 20.24 15.93
N PRO A 174 -2.37 19.86 16.86
CA PRO A 174 -2.68 18.80 17.81
C PRO A 174 -3.93 19.17 18.62
N ASP A 175 -4.83 18.19 18.80
CA ASP A 175 -5.93 18.35 19.74
C ASP A 175 -5.34 18.48 21.16
N PRO A 176 -5.77 19.44 21.98
CA PRO A 176 -5.28 19.61 23.36
C PRO A 176 -5.39 18.31 24.19
N MET A 177 -6.40 17.48 23.92
CA MET A 177 -6.58 16.16 24.52
C MET A 177 -6.10 15.05 23.56
N ARG A 178 -4.93 15.21 22.93
CA ARG A 178 -4.41 14.33 21.91
C ARG A 178 -4.14 12.91 22.36
N ALA A 179 -3.86 12.72 23.63
CA ALA A 179 -3.59 11.39 24.18
C ALA A 179 -4.86 10.52 24.19
N LEU A 180 -4.67 9.24 23.93
CA LEU A 180 -5.72 8.23 24.04
C LEU A 180 -5.85 7.81 25.49
N ASP A 181 -7.02 8.00 26.08
CA ASP A 181 -7.32 7.44 27.39
C ASP A 181 -7.66 5.95 27.25
N THR A 182 -6.79 5.11 27.76
CA THR A 182 -6.96 3.64 27.83
C THR A 182 -7.17 3.15 29.25
N SER A 183 -7.35 4.05 30.20
CA SER A 183 -7.41 3.72 31.63
C SER A 183 -8.72 3.04 32.08
N ASP A 184 -9.83 3.21 31.31
CA ASP A 184 -11.11 2.55 31.64
C ASP A 184 -11.02 1.02 31.40
N PRO A 185 -10.98 0.19 32.46
CA PRO A 185 -10.77 -1.27 32.31
C PRO A 185 -11.90 -1.94 31.52
N ALA A 186 -13.13 -1.46 31.62
CA ALA A 186 -14.31 -2.04 30.98
C ALA A 186 -14.23 -1.87 29.43
N ARG A 187 -13.52 -0.87 28.95
CA ARG A 187 -13.39 -0.55 27.53
C ARG A 187 -11.97 -0.77 27.00
N ALA A 188 -11.02 -1.08 27.86
CA ALA A 188 -9.61 -1.19 27.48
C ALA A 188 -9.37 -2.19 26.33
N ALA A 189 -10.02 -3.35 26.35
CA ALA A 189 -9.90 -4.36 25.31
C ALA A 189 -10.43 -3.86 23.95
N LEU A 190 -11.61 -3.22 23.93
CA LEU A 190 -12.20 -2.65 22.72
C LEU A 190 -11.34 -1.49 22.17
N ARG A 191 -10.82 -0.66 23.05
CA ARG A 191 -9.93 0.47 22.70
C ARG A 191 -8.64 -0.02 22.08
N ARG A 192 -7.96 -0.99 22.70
CA ARG A 192 -6.77 -1.64 22.12
C ARG A 192 -7.05 -2.21 20.74
N LYS A 193 -8.11 -3.02 20.59
CA LYS A 193 -8.51 -3.56 19.30
C LYS A 193 -8.78 -2.48 18.25
N THR A 194 -9.34 -1.34 18.63
CA THR A 194 -9.58 -0.21 17.72
C THR A 194 -8.26 0.42 17.26
N ILE A 195 -7.28 0.59 18.15
CA ILE A 195 -5.93 1.07 17.84
C ILE A 195 -5.23 0.10 16.89
N GLU A 196 -5.19 -1.20 17.25
CA GLU A 196 -4.58 -2.25 16.43
C GLU A 196 -5.17 -2.31 15.03
N ASN A 197 -6.49 -2.26 14.91
CA ASN A 197 -7.17 -2.26 13.61
C ASN A 197 -6.76 -1.02 12.77
N TYR A 198 -6.68 0.15 13.39
CA TYR A 198 -6.24 1.36 12.68
C TYR A 198 -4.78 1.24 12.23
N GLN A 199 -3.87 0.80 13.10
CA GLN A 199 -2.47 0.60 12.74
C GLN A 199 -2.31 -0.43 11.60
N ARG A 200 -3.06 -1.53 11.65
CA ARG A 200 -3.12 -2.51 10.55
C ARG A 200 -3.59 -1.88 9.23
N SER A 201 -4.60 -1.01 9.27
CA SER A 201 -5.09 -0.30 8.08
C SER A 201 -4.03 0.67 7.53
N VAL A 202 -3.29 1.38 8.40
CA VAL A 202 -2.19 2.25 7.99
C VAL A 202 -1.08 1.44 7.33
N VAL A 203 -0.58 0.39 7.97
CA VAL A 203 0.46 -0.49 7.41
C VAL A 203 0.01 -1.07 6.07
N SER A 204 -1.21 -1.60 6.01
CA SER A 204 -1.78 -2.16 4.78
C SER A 204 -1.87 -1.13 3.65
N PHE A 205 -2.25 0.11 3.97
CA PHE A 205 -2.32 1.20 3.00
C PHE A 205 -0.95 1.53 2.41
N PHE A 206 0.09 1.64 3.25
CA PHE A 206 1.45 1.97 2.79
C PHE A 206 2.17 0.80 2.10
N ASN A 207 1.68 -0.42 2.25
CA ASN A 207 2.20 -1.60 1.55
C ASN A 207 1.54 -1.84 0.18
N THR A 208 0.69 -0.93 -0.31
CA THR A 208 0.16 -1.00 -1.67
C THR A 208 1.11 -0.34 -2.67
N ILE A 209 1.18 -0.92 -3.87
CA ILE A 209 2.01 -0.44 -4.98
C ILE A 209 1.18 -0.23 -6.24
N ILE A 210 1.75 0.50 -7.20
CA ILE A 210 1.38 0.43 -8.62
C ILE A 210 2.48 -0.30 -9.35
N ALA A 211 2.11 -1.36 -10.07
CA ALA A 211 3.06 -2.10 -10.86
C ALA A 211 3.60 -1.25 -12.02
N THR A 212 4.91 -0.99 -12.02
CA THR A 212 5.60 -0.20 -13.07
C THR A 212 6.49 -1.06 -13.94
N GLY A 213 6.65 -2.36 -13.62
CA GLY A 213 7.45 -3.31 -14.37
C GLY A 213 7.18 -4.75 -13.98
N ILE A 214 7.92 -5.66 -14.60
CA ILE A 214 7.87 -7.10 -14.37
C ILE A 214 9.29 -7.61 -14.18
N VAL A 215 9.55 -8.38 -13.13
CA VAL A 215 10.78 -9.13 -12.93
C VAL A 215 10.51 -10.62 -13.13
N ILE A 216 11.26 -11.25 -14.02
CA ILE A 216 11.16 -12.68 -14.30
C ILE A 216 12.21 -13.43 -13.48
N HIS A 217 11.72 -14.46 -12.78
CA HIS A 217 12.52 -15.35 -11.92
C HIS A 217 12.35 -16.82 -12.30
N HIS A 218 13.26 -17.64 -11.78
CA HIS A 218 13.01 -19.05 -11.55
C HIS A 218 12.98 -19.33 -10.03
N THR A 219 12.43 -20.48 -9.63
CA THR A 219 12.37 -20.80 -8.20
C THR A 219 13.70 -21.28 -7.66
N SER A 220 14.55 -21.86 -8.50
CA SER A 220 15.70 -22.65 -8.08
C SER A 220 15.32 -23.75 -7.07
N VAL A 221 16.30 -24.36 -6.41
CA VAL A 221 16.10 -25.34 -5.34
C VAL A 221 16.05 -24.61 -4.03
N ILE A 222 15.11 -24.97 -3.17
CA ILE A 222 15.07 -24.47 -1.79
C ILE A 222 16.29 -25.03 -1.04
N PRO A 223 17.08 -24.19 -0.33
CA PRO A 223 18.21 -24.66 0.46
C PRO A 223 17.84 -25.82 1.39
N GLY A 224 18.62 -26.90 1.34
CA GLY A 224 18.35 -28.13 2.07
C GLY A 224 17.49 -29.17 1.33
N GLU A 225 16.83 -28.78 0.23
CA GLU A 225 16.05 -29.69 -0.58
C GLU A 225 16.88 -30.28 -1.74
N LYS A 226 16.47 -31.46 -2.25
CA LYS A 226 17.15 -32.14 -3.35
C LYS A 226 16.67 -31.71 -4.74
N ALA A 227 15.48 -31.12 -4.82
CA ALA A 227 14.84 -30.72 -6.07
C ALA A 227 14.10 -29.40 -5.94
N VAL A 228 13.73 -28.81 -7.08
CA VAL A 228 12.89 -27.62 -7.14
C VAL A 228 11.52 -27.86 -6.49
N PRO A 229 10.87 -26.81 -5.97
CA PRO A 229 9.55 -26.93 -5.33
C PRO A 229 8.53 -27.61 -6.26
N GLN A 230 7.70 -28.50 -5.70
CA GLN A 230 6.68 -29.22 -6.46
C GLN A 230 5.32 -28.52 -6.45
N ASN A 231 5.12 -27.57 -5.52
CA ASN A 231 3.89 -26.81 -5.39
C ASN A 231 4.13 -25.45 -4.71
N GLU A 232 3.14 -24.58 -4.79
CA GLU A 232 3.17 -23.24 -4.22
C GLU A 232 3.34 -23.22 -2.69
N ARG A 233 2.81 -24.20 -1.98
CA ARG A 233 2.88 -24.28 -0.52
C ARG A 233 4.31 -24.46 -0.02
N GLN A 234 5.15 -25.20 -0.73
CA GLN A 234 6.55 -25.36 -0.37
C GLN A 234 7.29 -24.02 -0.47
N ILE A 235 6.97 -23.22 -1.48
CA ILE A 235 7.56 -21.89 -1.66
C ILE A 235 7.06 -20.93 -0.57
N ASP A 236 5.76 -20.92 -0.30
CA ASP A 236 5.16 -20.09 0.74
C ASP A 236 5.77 -20.39 2.12
N LYS A 237 5.85 -21.66 2.49
CA LYS A 237 6.46 -22.11 3.74
C LYS A 237 7.94 -21.73 3.84
N TYR A 238 8.70 -21.88 2.74
CA TYR A 238 10.09 -21.47 2.70
C TYR A 238 10.25 -19.95 2.87
N HIS A 239 9.45 -19.16 2.18
CA HIS A 239 9.47 -17.71 2.32
C HIS A 239 9.05 -17.28 3.73
N GLN A 240 8.06 -17.92 4.32
CA GLN A 240 7.67 -17.70 5.72
C GLN A 240 8.84 -17.96 6.67
N SER A 241 9.58 -19.06 6.50
CA SER A 241 10.75 -19.38 7.32
C SER A 241 11.91 -18.37 7.15
N ARG A 242 11.90 -17.59 6.05
CA ARG A 242 12.86 -16.52 5.76
C ARG A 242 12.37 -15.16 6.25
N GLY A 243 11.23 -15.08 6.92
CA GLY A 243 10.63 -13.84 7.38
C GLY A 243 10.05 -12.96 6.26
N PHE A 244 9.77 -13.52 5.08
CA PHE A 244 9.13 -12.78 3.99
C PHE A 244 7.63 -12.62 4.29
N GLU A 245 7.31 -11.55 5.00
CA GLU A 245 5.95 -11.25 5.42
C GLU A 245 5.54 -9.85 4.99
N ILE A 246 4.30 -9.71 4.53
CA ILE A 246 3.68 -8.41 4.29
C ILE A 246 2.21 -8.44 4.71
N LEU A 247 1.80 -7.44 5.49
CA LEU A 247 0.40 -7.14 5.70
C LEU A 247 -0.06 -6.19 4.58
N CYS A 248 -0.95 -6.68 3.70
CA CYS A 248 -1.46 -5.91 2.57
C CYS A 248 -2.91 -6.27 2.30
N LEU A 249 -3.75 -5.27 1.98
CA LEU A 249 -5.18 -5.45 1.73
C LEU A 249 -5.92 -6.21 2.88
N GLY A 250 -5.43 -6.06 4.11
CA GLY A 250 -5.99 -6.69 5.30
C GLY A 250 -5.57 -8.15 5.54
N HIS A 251 -4.71 -8.73 4.68
CA HIS A 251 -4.19 -10.09 4.79
C HIS A 251 -2.68 -10.13 4.89
N VAL A 252 -2.16 -11.17 5.54
CA VAL A 252 -0.72 -11.44 5.61
C VAL A 252 -0.35 -12.41 4.48
N TYR A 253 0.71 -12.09 3.74
CA TYR A 253 1.27 -12.91 2.65
C TYR A 253 2.73 -13.20 2.92
N HIS A 254 3.16 -14.44 2.73
CA HIS A 254 4.56 -14.85 2.89
C HIS A 254 5.25 -15.06 1.54
N VAL A 255 4.55 -15.61 0.53
CA VAL A 255 5.11 -15.77 -0.81
C VAL A 255 5.66 -14.46 -1.35
N ALA A 256 6.93 -14.46 -1.81
CA ALA A 256 7.61 -13.24 -2.25
C ALA A 256 7.15 -12.74 -3.64
N TYR A 257 6.65 -13.66 -4.48
CA TYR A 257 6.25 -13.41 -5.87
C TYR A 257 4.77 -13.05 -5.98
N HIS A 258 4.41 -12.32 -7.06
CA HIS A 258 3.02 -12.06 -7.43
C HIS A 258 2.40 -13.24 -8.19
N TYR A 259 3.22 -13.96 -8.95
CA TYR A 259 2.80 -15.12 -9.71
C TYR A 259 3.85 -16.22 -9.71
N LEU A 260 3.34 -17.46 -9.72
CA LEU A 260 4.13 -18.65 -9.85
C LEU A 260 3.60 -19.48 -11.03
N ILE A 261 4.48 -19.89 -11.95
CA ILE A 261 4.10 -20.70 -13.13
C ILE A 261 4.69 -22.10 -12.99
N MET A 262 3.82 -23.09 -12.86
CA MET A 262 4.19 -24.49 -12.73
C MET A 262 4.66 -25.09 -14.06
N PRO A 263 5.40 -26.22 -14.07
CA PRO A 263 5.89 -26.85 -15.29
C PRO A 263 4.80 -27.23 -16.30
N ASN A 264 3.58 -27.49 -15.84
CA ASN A 264 2.42 -27.78 -16.69
C ASN A 264 1.75 -26.51 -17.27
N GLY A 265 2.30 -25.31 -16.99
CA GLY A 265 1.77 -24.02 -17.41
C GLY A 265 0.72 -23.42 -16.49
N ARG A 266 0.31 -24.11 -15.39
CA ARG A 266 -0.65 -23.55 -14.44
C ARG A 266 -0.05 -22.34 -13.73
N VAL A 267 -0.81 -21.25 -13.72
CA VAL A 267 -0.44 -19.99 -13.05
C VAL A 267 -1.13 -19.93 -11.70
N HIS A 268 -0.35 -19.78 -10.64
CA HIS A 268 -0.83 -19.52 -9.29
C HIS A 268 -0.62 -18.05 -8.95
N ALA A 269 -1.64 -17.42 -8.38
CA ALA A 269 -1.50 -16.10 -7.77
C ALA A 269 -0.84 -16.24 -6.39
N GLY A 270 0.17 -15.43 -6.14
CA GLY A 270 0.82 -15.26 -4.86
C GLY A 270 0.35 -13.98 -4.16
N ARG A 271 1.27 -13.00 -3.94
CA ARG A 271 0.89 -11.67 -3.47
C ARG A 271 -0.03 -10.99 -4.50
N PRO A 272 -1.07 -10.28 -4.05
CA PRO A 272 -1.88 -9.48 -4.97
C PRO A 272 -1.02 -8.49 -5.77
N GLU A 273 -1.40 -8.21 -7.02
CA GLU A 273 -0.69 -7.29 -7.92
C GLU A 273 -0.48 -5.88 -7.33
N ARG A 274 -1.27 -5.51 -6.33
CA ARG A 274 -1.19 -4.22 -5.63
C ARG A 274 -0.39 -4.27 -4.33
N CYS A 275 0.17 -5.40 -3.99
CA CYS A 275 1.00 -5.54 -2.80
C CYS A 275 2.47 -5.55 -3.18
N GLU A 276 3.31 -4.90 -2.39
CA GLU A 276 4.74 -4.94 -2.60
C GLU A 276 5.27 -6.38 -2.57
N GLY A 277 6.12 -6.75 -3.53
CA GLY A 277 6.81 -8.03 -3.55
C GLY A 277 7.90 -8.13 -2.47
N ALA A 278 8.58 -9.29 -2.42
CA ALA A 278 9.83 -9.45 -1.66
C ALA A 278 10.84 -10.28 -2.48
N HIS A 279 10.89 -10.03 -3.79
CA HIS A 279 11.59 -10.88 -4.76
C HIS A 279 12.84 -10.22 -5.37
N ALA A 280 12.96 -8.88 -5.30
CA ALA A 280 14.10 -8.16 -5.84
C ALA A 280 14.28 -6.82 -5.10
N LYS A 281 15.35 -6.68 -4.32
CA LYS A 281 15.64 -5.46 -3.55
C LYS A 281 15.70 -4.23 -4.47
N GLY A 282 14.94 -3.18 -4.16
CA GLY A 282 14.81 -1.96 -4.97
C GLY A 282 13.81 -2.06 -6.13
N TYR A 283 13.28 -3.27 -6.42
CA TYR A 283 12.31 -3.53 -7.49
C TYR A 283 11.07 -4.28 -7.00
N ASN A 284 10.77 -4.22 -5.71
CA ASN A 284 9.61 -4.91 -5.15
C ASN A 284 8.26 -4.30 -5.56
N SER A 285 8.27 -3.10 -6.16
CA SER A 285 7.11 -2.50 -6.84
C SER A 285 6.90 -3.04 -8.27
N TYR A 286 7.85 -3.82 -8.82
CA TYR A 286 7.63 -4.59 -10.04
C TYR A 286 6.89 -5.89 -9.71
N LEU A 287 6.12 -6.40 -10.66
CA LEU A 287 5.45 -7.68 -10.49
C LEU A 287 6.45 -8.84 -10.65
N GLY A 288 6.73 -9.56 -9.59
CA GLY A 288 7.59 -10.74 -9.64
C GLY A 288 6.83 -11.95 -10.18
N ILE A 289 7.31 -12.51 -11.29
CA ILE A 289 6.80 -13.76 -11.88
C ILE A 289 7.88 -14.81 -11.82
N SER A 290 7.64 -15.89 -11.07
CA SER A 290 8.61 -16.98 -10.94
C SER A 290 8.13 -18.25 -11.66
N LEU A 291 9.02 -18.89 -12.43
CA LEU A 291 8.77 -20.15 -13.07
C LEU A 291 9.41 -21.27 -12.24
N VAL A 292 8.65 -22.32 -11.97
CA VAL A 292 9.20 -23.50 -11.25
C VAL A 292 10.20 -24.22 -12.13
N GLY A 293 11.44 -24.25 -11.67
CA GLY A 293 12.59 -24.84 -12.34
C GLY A 293 13.89 -24.23 -11.85
N ASP A 294 15.01 -24.76 -12.35
CA ASP A 294 16.34 -24.20 -12.15
C ASP A 294 17.05 -24.18 -13.50
N PHE A 295 17.00 -23.01 -14.15
CA PHE A 295 17.46 -22.85 -15.52
C PHE A 295 18.89 -22.32 -15.62
N SER A 296 19.61 -22.27 -14.50
CA SER A 296 21.04 -21.96 -14.46
C SER A 296 21.88 -23.16 -14.84
N SER A 297 22.83 -22.99 -15.76
CA SER A 297 23.81 -24.03 -16.08
C SER A 297 24.81 -24.27 -14.95
N GLU A 298 25.07 -23.24 -14.16
CA GLU A 298 25.94 -23.27 -13.00
C GLU A 298 25.27 -24.03 -11.84
N ASP A 299 24.05 -23.71 -11.49
CA ASP A 299 23.36 -24.24 -10.30
C ASP A 299 22.74 -25.63 -10.54
N ASN A 300 22.35 -25.93 -11.80
CA ASN A 300 21.72 -27.19 -12.20
C ASN A 300 22.34 -27.75 -13.48
N PRO A 301 23.64 -28.11 -13.50
CA PRO A 301 24.33 -28.54 -14.73
C PRO A 301 23.79 -29.82 -15.31
N THR A 302 23.29 -30.73 -14.50
CA THR A 302 22.89 -32.09 -14.91
C THR A 302 21.38 -32.31 -14.97
N GLY A 303 20.56 -31.34 -14.55
CA GLY A 303 19.11 -31.47 -14.46
C GLY A 303 18.59 -32.34 -13.30
N ARG A 304 19.49 -32.81 -12.41
CA ARG A 304 19.09 -33.65 -11.27
C ARG A 304 18.22 -32.89 -10.25
N LYS A 305 18.36 -31.56 -10.18
CA LYS A 305 17.61 -30.70 -9.28
C LYS A 305 16.21 -30.33 -9.82
N GLY A 306 15.95 -30.55 -11.09
CA GLY A 306 14.67 -30.23 -11.74
C GLY A 306 14.84 -29.76 -13.20
N PRO A 307 13.78 -29.26 -13.81
CA PRO A 307 13.81 -28.81 -15.20
C PRO A 307 14.93 -27.78 -15.45
N MET A 308 15.82 -28.06 -16.42
CA MET A 308 16.91 -27.17 -16.82
C MET A 308 16.47 -26.04 -17.77
N ARG A 309 15.25 -26.15 -18.34
CA ARG A 309 14.66 -25.17 -19.25
C ARG A 309 13.17 -25.03 -18.94
N PRO A 310 12.58 -23.84 -19.16
CA PRO A 310 11.15 -23.71 -19.05
C PRO A 310 10.45 -24.61 -20.08
N SER A 311 9.34 -25.22 -19.70
CA SER A 311 8.50 -25.96 -20.63
C SER A 311 7.82 -25.00 -21.62
N ALA A 312 7.42 -25.52 -22.79
CA ALA A 312 6.63 -24.74 -23.75
C ALA A 312 5.33 -24.20 -23.14
N LYS A 313 4.70 -24.97 -22.23
CA LYS A 313 3.50 -24.54 -21.51
C LYS A 313 3.79 -23.38 -20.53
N GLN A 314 4.91 -23.43 -19.81
CA GLN A 314 5.32 -22.31 -18.93
C GLN A 314 5.58 -21.04 -19.74
N LEU A 315 6.29 -21.14 -20.87
CA LEU A 315 6.59 -19.98 -21.74
C LEU A 315 5.30 -19.38 -22.34
N ALA A 316 4.37 -20.21 -22.79
CA ALA A 316 3.08 -19.75 -23.30
C ALA A 316 2.29 -18.99 -22.22
N SER A 317 2.21 -19.54 -21.00
CA SER A 317 1.54 -18.92 -19.88
C SER A 317 2.23 -17.61 -19.44
N LEU A 318 3.57 -17.59 -19.41
CA LEU A 318 4.33 -16.38 -19.09
C LEU A 318 4.04 -15.25 -20.09
N ILE A 319 4.08 -15.55 -21.39
CA ILE A 319 3.83 -14.56 -22.44
C ILE A 319 2.41 -14.02 -22.35
N GLN A 320 1.42 -14.89 -22.16
CA GLN A 320 0.03 -14.48 -21.98
C GLN A 320 -0.14 -13.60 -20.74
N LEU A 321 0.47 -14.00 -19.62
CA LEU A 321 0.44 -13.24 -18.36
C LEU A 321 1.11 -11.88 -18.52
N CYS A 322 2.32 -11.83 -19.07
CA CYS A 322 3.05 -10.58 -19.30
C CYS A 322 2.27 -9.62 -20.22
N ARG A 323 1.64 -10.11 -21.31
CA ARG A 323 0.76 -9.28 -22.15
C ARG A 323 -0.35 -8.66 -21.36
N ARG A 324 -1.11 -9.46 -20.60
CA ARG A 324 -2.22 -8.99 -19.76
C ARG A 324 -1.77 -7.94 -18.75
N LEU A 325 -0.65 -8.17 -18.06
CA LEU A 325 -0.12 -7.25 -17.05
C LEU A 325 0.42 -5.98 -17.69
N LYS A 326 1.16 -6.12 -18.80
CA LYS A 326 1.66 -5.00 -19.59
C LYS A 326 0.52 -4.07 -20.02
N ASP A 327 -0.55 -4.63 -20.57
CA ASP A 327 -1.71 -3.85 -21.03
C ASP A 327 -2.48 -3.23 -19.85
N ARG A 328 -2.65 -3.98 -18.74
CA ARG A 328 -3.36 -3.51 -17.55
C ARG A 328 -2.67 -2.32 -16.88
N TYR A 329 -1.35 -2.36 -16.75
CA TYR A 329 -0.55 -1.38 -16.01
C TYR A 329 0.25 -0.45 -16.91
N ASN A 330 0.06 -0.53 -18.23
CA ASN A 330 0.81 0.24 -19.22
C ASN A 330 2.33 0.10 -19.07
N ILE A 331 2.81 -1.12 -18.76
CA ILE A 331 4.22 -1.39 -18.52
C ILE A 331 5.00 -1.33 -19.84
N PRO A 332 6.02 -0.46 -19.97
CA PRO A 332 6.89 -0.44 -21.15
C PRO A 332 7.66 -1.76 -21.27
N LEU A 333 7.94 -2.20 -22.51
CA LEU A 333 8.63 -3.46 -22.73
C LEU A 333 10.03 -3.52 -22.07
N GLN A 334 10.74 -2.39 -22.02
CA GLN A 334 12.05 -2.27 -21.36
C GLN A 334 11.98 -2.41 -19.83
N HIS A 335 10.79 -2.35 -19.23
CA HIS A 335 10.57 -2.61 -17.80
C HIS A 335 10.18 -4.07 -17.53
N ILE A 336 10.29 -4.95 -18.52
CA ILE A 336 10.23 -6.39 -18.33
C ILE A 336 11.68 -6.89 -18.32
N VAL A 337 12.16 -7.28 -17.13
CA VAL A 337 13.58 -7.56 -16.89
C VAL A 337 13.76 -8.94 -16.26
N ARG A 338 14.98 -9.49 -16.34
CA ARG A 338 15.39 -10.65 -15.54
C ARG A 338 15.86 -10.20 -14.18
N HIS A 339 15.80 -11.08 -13.20
CA HIS A 339 16.38 -10.79 -11.89
C HIS A 339 17.89 -10.49 -11.98
N SER A 340 18.61 -11.21 -12.84
CA SER A 340 20.03 -10.98 -13.10
C SER A 340 20.36 -9.64 -13.79
N ASP A 341 19.39 -8.95 -14.37
CA ASP A 341 19.62 -7.62 -14.95
C ASP A 341 19.67 -6.52 -13.90
N ILE A 342 19.16 -6.80 -12.68
CA ILE A 342 18.99 -5.81 -11.62
C ILE A 342 19.60 -6.24 -10.27
N SER A 343 20.17 -7.44 -10.19
CA SER A 343 20.79 -8.00 -8.97
C SER A 343 21.91 -8.96 -9.35
N SER A 344 22.88 -9.12 -8.47
CA SER A 344 23.94 -10.13 -8.61
C SER A 344 23.37 -11.52 -8.31
N THR A 345 22.89 -12.21 -9.34
CA THR A 345 22.28 -13.54 -9.24
C THR A 345 22.28 -14.24 -10.61
N THR A 346 22.26 -15.57 -10.62
CA THR A 346 22.07 -16.38 -11.85
C THR A 346 20.62 -16.42 -12.32
N CYS A 347 19.66 -15.99 -11.51
CA CYS A 347 18.22 -16.07 -11.77
C CYS A 347 17.78 -15.15 -12.94
N PRO A 348 16.97 -15.58 -13.91
CA PRO A 348 16.29 -16.88 -14.02
C PRO A 348 17.12 -17.98 -14.69
N GLY A 349 18.40 -17.78 -14.90
CA GLY A 349 19.32 -18.74 -15.53
C GLY A 349 19.60 -18.45 -16.99
N ASP A 350 20.81 -18.80 -17.44
CA ASP A 350 21.30 -18.61 -18.80
C ASP A 350 20.52 -19.43 -19.86
N ARG A 351 19.87 -20.51 -19.43
CA ARG A 351 19.04 -21.36 -20.29
C ARG A 351 17.58 -20.86 -20.43
N PHE A 352 17.24 -19.74 -19.78
CA PHE A 352 15.94 -19.09 -19.94
C PHE A 352 15.92 -18.27 -21.25
N PRO A 353 14.95 -18.48 -22.16
CA PRO A 353 14.94 -17.85 -23.49
C PRO A 353 14.37 -16.41 -23.46
N PHE A 354 15.00 -15.51 -22.70
CA PHE A 354 14.48 -14.16 -22.43
C PHE A 354 14.26 -13.34 -23.70
N THR A 355 15.25 -13.31 -24.62
CA THR A 355 15.14 -12.57 -25.88
C THR A 355 13.94 -13.04 -26.71
N SER A 356 13.70 -14.36 -26.77
CA SER A 356 12.54 -14.91 -27.47
C SER A 356 11.22 -14.50 -26.82
N VAL A 357 11.17 -14.43 -25.48
CA VAL A 357 9.98 -13.94 -24.75
C VAL A 357 9.72 -12.48 -25.12
N LEU A 358 10.72 -11.59 -25.08
CA LEU A 358 10.55 -10.18 -25.45
C LEU A 358 10.10 -10.02 -26.90
N GLN A 359 10.68 -10.75 -27.84
CA GLN A 359 10.26 -10.74 -29.25
C GLN A 359 8.79 -11.11 -29.42
N GLN A 360 8.32 -12.11 -28.65
CA GLN A 360 6.92 -12.49 -28.72
C GLN A 360 5.99 -11.44 -28.08
N LEU A 361 6.43 -10.74 -27.05
CA LEU A 361 5.68 -9.65 -26.43
C LEU A 361 5.57 -8.41 -27.33
N GLN A 362 6.54 -8.17 -28.20
CA GLN A 362 6.50 -7.10 -29.21
C GLN A 362 5.47 -7.37 -30.32
N LYS A 363 5.23 -8.63 -30.67
CA LYS A 363 4.28 -8.99 -31.73
C LYS A 363 2.85 -8.71 -31.27
N ARG A 364 2.10 -7.90 -32.02
CA ARG A 364 0.67 -7.69 -31.77
C ARG A 364 -0.09 -9.01 -31.90
N PRO A 365 -1.05 -9.32 -31.00
CA PRO A 365 -1.96 -10.46 -31.21
C PRO A 365 -2.74 -10.21 -32.49
N GLY A 366 -2.58 -11.07 -33.51
CA GLY A 366 -3.37 -10.96 -34.74
C GLY A 366 -2.59 -11.01 -36.06
N SER A 367 -1.25 -11.03 -36.09
CA SER A 367 -0.49 -11.15 -37.34
C SER A 367 -0.25 -12.61 -37.78
N VAL A 368 -1.23 -13.48 -37.60
CA VAL A 368 -1.23 -14.77 -38.30
C VAL A 368 -1.59 -14.48 -39.74
N LYS A 369 -0.58 -14.46 -40.64
CA LYS A 369 -0.81 -14.45 -42.07
C LYS A 369 -1.73 -15.63 -42.39
N ARG A 370 -2.99 -15.35 -42.79
CA ARG A 370 -3.81 -16.36 -43.48
C ARG A 370 -2.98 -16.82 -44.66
N ARG A 371 -2.45 -18.03 -44.62
CA ARG A 371 -1.98 -18.71 -45.81
C ARG A 371 -3.23 -18.95 -46.64
N HIS A 372 -3.41 -18.19 -47.72
CA HIS A 372 -4.33 -18.54 -48.78
C HIS A 372 -3.81 -19.87 -49.37
N ARG A 373 -4.61 -20.90 -49.28
CA ARG A 373 -4.53 -22.08 -50.10
C ARG A 373 -5.32 -21.80 -51.40
#